data_ff05c99548d6ebd2f648734b50ac29c4
#
_entry.id   ff05c99548d6ebd2f648734b50ac29c4
#
_cell.length_a   1.000
_cell.length_b   1.000
_cell.length_c   1.000
_cell.angle_alpha   90.00
_cell.angle_beta   90.00
_cell.angle_gamma   90.00
#
_symmetry.space_group_name_H-M   'P 1'
#
loop_
_entity.id
_entity.type
_entity.pdbx_description
1 polymer ?
#
loop_
_entity_poly.entity_id
_entity_poly.type
_entity_poly.pdbx_seq_one_letter_code
_entity_poly.pdbx_strand_id
1 'polypeptide(L)'
;MAEYLSIESVTTMALIELPPPDAAKRVFLDGLGANDSLQLNYSLPVYALSLEELGKADPIRPTALGWQFLTIDSKGFVCGEVSNQPDDPGGEVATSLTRGTAIDECWKAYEAVKQHPEVLNEPFELRRLRISPLRIDAFWLKALPSDDVLGASDRVYPFVAFEEELKSKLLSAPDFLTIVRQLAAKAIVQEAPRHRVEPKPARNLRSER
;
A
#
# COMPACT_ATOMS: atom_id res chain seq x y z
N MET A 1 -14.10 -40.73 -36.90
CA MET A 1 -13.44 -40.54 -35.57
C MET A 1 -12.94 -39.11 -35.52
N ALA A 2 -13.66 -38.24 -34.81
CA ALA A 2 -13.26 -36.86 -34.63
C ALA A 2 -12.46 -36.80 -33.32
N GLU A 3 -11.17 -36.49 -33.41
CA GLU A 3 -10.32 -36.20 -32.24
C GLU A 3 -10.80 -34.92 -31.60
N TYR A 4 -11.32 -35.02 -30.40
CA TYR A 4 -11.52 -33.91 -29.50
C TYR A 4 -10.13 -33.41 -29.05
N LEU A 5 -9.66 -32.34 -29.67
CA LEU A 5 -8.55 -31.57 -29.10
C LEU A 5 -9.04 -31.02 -27.76
N SER A 6 -8.52 -31.58 -26.69
CA SER A 6 -8.61 -31.05 -25.35
C SER A 6 -8.01 -29.63 -25.38
N ILE A 7 -8.83 -28.61 -25.19
CA ILE A 7 -8.39 -27.26 -24.91
C ILE A 7 -7.80 -27.31 -23.50
N GLU A 8 -6.49 -27.56 -23.44
CA GLU A 8 -5.75 -27.40 -22.19
C GLU A 8 -5.95 -25.96 -21.70
N SER A 9 -6.43 -25.86 -20.49
CA SER A 9 -6.70 -24.66 -19.76
C SER A 9 -5.55 -23.66 -19.92
N VAL A 10 -5.82 -22.55 -20.60
CA VAL A 10 -5.00 -21.37 -20.54
C VAL A 10 -5.05 -20.91 -19.08
N THR A 11 -4.03 -21.23 -18.32
CA THR A 11 -3.85 -20.69 -16.97
C THR A 11 -3.60 -19.20 -17.14
N THR A 12 -4.63 -18.42 -16.98
CA THR A 12 -4.57 -16.97 -17.05
C THR A 12 -3.77 -16.50 -15.83
N MET A 13 -2.49 -16.19 -16.02
CA MET A 13 -1.69 -15.50 -15.01
C MET A 13 -2.12 -14.02 -14.99
N ALA A 14 -3.21 -13.74 -14.30
CA ALA A 14 -3.78 -12.41 -14.29
C ALA A 14 -3.06 -11.48 -13.28
N LEU A 15 -2.51 -12.04 -12.20
CA LEU A 15 -1.85 -11.28 -11.15
C LEU A 15 -0.39 -11.72 -11.00
N ILE A 16 0.54 -10.79 -11.18
CA ILE A 16 1.98 -11.03 -11.10
C ILE A 16 2.48 -10.56 -9.73
N GLU A 17 2.98 -11.48 -8.94
CA GLU A 17 3.67 -11.21 -7.69
C GLU A 17 5.17 -11.13 -7.97
N LEU A 18 5.78 -10.00 -7.65
CA LEU A 18 7.23 -9.85 -7.80
C LEU A 18 7.95 -10.65 -6.71
N PRO A 19 9.04 -11.35 -7.06
CA PRO A 19 9.88 -11.96 -6.05
C PRO A 19 10.59 -10.86 -5.24
N PRO A 20 10.58 -10.97 -3.89
CA PRO A 20 11.31 -10.03 -3.06
C PRO A 20 12.82 -10.23 -3.21
N PRO A 21 13.64 -9.20 -2.97
CA PRO A 21 15.07 -9.35 -2.82
C PRO A 21 15.41 -10.39 -1.74
N ASP A 22 16.44 -11.20 -1.97
CA ASP A 22 16.87 -12.23 -1.01
C ASP A 22 17.25 -11.65 0.35
N ALA A 23 17.83 -10.45 0.37
CA ALA A 23 18.17 -9.74 1.58
C ALA A 23 16.91 -9.39 2.40
N ALA A 24 15.86 -8.83 1.78
CA ALA A 24 14.59 -8.53 2.44
C ALA A 24 13.91 -9.78 2.99
N LYS A 25 13.90 -10.86 2.21
CA LYS A 25 13.37 -12.14 2.66
C LYS A 25 14.12 -12.67 3.88
N ARG A 26 15.45 -12.61 3.87
CA ARG A 26 16.29 -13.07 4.99
C ARG A 26 16.01 -12.27 6.26
N VAL A 27 16.01 -10.93 6.16
CA VAL A 27 15.70 -10.05 7.31
C VAL A 27 14.33 -10.35 7.91
N PHE A 28 13.32 -10.63 7.07
CA PHE A 28 11.99 -11.02 7.54
C PHE A 28 12.01 -12.35 8.30
N LEU A 29 12.65 -13.38 7.74
CA LEU A 29 12.74 -14.71 8.37
C LEU A 29 13.54 -14.67 9.67
N ASP A 30 14.62 -13.93 9.74
CA ASP A 30 15.40 -13.71 10.95
C ASP A 30 14.57 -13.04 12.06
N GLY A 31 13.76 -12.03 11.70
CA GLY A 31 12.84 -11.37 12.62
C GLY A 31 11.76 -12.29 13.20
N LEU A 32 11.37 -13.32 12.45
CA LEU A 32 10.46 -14.37 12.95
C LEU A 32 11.16 -15.43 13.81
N GLY A 33 12.48 -15.49 13.83
CA GLY A 33 13.23 -16.62 14.36
C GLY A 33 12.95 -17.91 13.59
N ALA A 34 12.56 -17.78 12.32
CA ALA A 34 12.22 -18.91 11.47
C ALA A 34 13.44 -19.37 10.67
N ASN A 35 13.45 -20.66 10.33
CA ASN A 35 14.43 -21.21 9.38
C ASN A 35 13.94 -21.00 7.95
N ASP A 36 14.82 -21.21 6.98
CA ASP A 36 14.56 -21.03 5.53
C ASP A 36 13.40 -21.90 4.98
N SER A 37 12.86 -22.82 5.81
CA SER A 37 11.75 -23.71 5.42
C SER A 37 10.37 -23.08 5.54
N LEU A 38 10.25 -21.86 6.13
CA LEU A 38 8.96 -21.18 6.22
C LEU A 38 8.50 -20.73 4.83
N GLN A 39 7.34 -21.22 4.45
CA GLN A 39 6.74 -20.85 3.17
C GLN A 39 6.07 -19.48 3.27
N LEU A 40 6.50 -18.54 2.43
CA LEU A 40 5.82 -17.27 2.27
C LEU A 40 4.54 -17.48 1.45
N ASN A 41 3.42 -16.93 1.91
CA ASN A 41 2.16 -16.99 1.16
C ASN A 41 2.16 -15.94 0.05
N TYR A 42 2.62 -14.74 0.34
CA TYR A 42 2.93 -13.73 -0.68
C TYR A 42 3.95 -12.71 -0.19
N SER A 43 4.52 -11.98 -1.13
CA SER A 43 5.36 -10.80 -0.87
C SER A 43 5.00 -9.69 -1.85
N LEU A 44 4.95 -8.45 -1.36
CA LEU A 44 4.55 -7.29 -2.15
C LEU A 44 5.52 -6.13 -1.92
N PRO A 45 5.95 -5.43 -2.99
CA PRO A 45 6.61 -4.15 -2.84
C PRO A 45 5.62 -3.11 -2.28
N VAL A 46 6.08 -2.32 -1.33
CA VAL A 46 5.28 -1.30 -0.62
C VAL A 46 5.69 0.09 -1.09
N TYR A 47 4.70 0.88 -1.46
CA TYR A 47 4.85 2.26 -1.91
C TYR A 47 4.04 3.21 -1.04
N ALA A 48 4.48 4.46 -0.93
CA ALA A 48 3.75 5.53 -0.27
C ALA A 48 3.44 6.68 -1.22
N LEU A 49 2.30 7.32 -1.00
CA LEU A 49 1.98 8.64 -1.53
C LEU A 49 1.87 9.65 -0.40
N SER A 50 2.61 10.75 -0.52
CA SER A 50 2.49 11.89 0.38
C SER A 50 1.37 12.83 -0.07
N LEU A 51 0.91 13.70 0.85
CA LEU A 51 -0.03 14.78 0.50
C LEU A 51 0.60 15.77 -0.50
N GLU A 52 1.91 15.99 -0.41
CA GLU A 52 2.65 16.83 -1.34
C GLU A 52 2.61 16.25 -2.76
N GLU A 53 2.87 14.94 -2.89
CA GLU A 53 2.83 14.27 -4.20
C GLU A 53 1.43 14.30 -4.81
N LEU A 54 0.38 14.11 -4.00
CA LEU A 54 -1.01 14.23 -4.43
C LEU A 54 -1.37 15.63 -4.92
N GLY A 55 -0.69 16.68 -4.42
CA GLY A 55 -0.87 18.06 -4.85
C GLY A 55 -0.17 18.41 -6.17
N LYS A 56 0.71 17.55 -6.67
CA LYS A 56 1.40 17.78 -7.95
C LYS A 56 0.51 17.42 -9.14
N ALA A 57 0.86 18.00 -10.30
CA ALA A 57 0.29 17.55 -11.57
C ALA A 57 0.85 16.15 -11.93
N ASP A 58 0.11 15.42 -12.76
CA ASP A 58 0.60 14.14 -13.28
C ASP A 58 1.95 14.31 -14.04
N PRO A 59 2.82 13.30 -13.99
CA PRO A 59 2.64 11.96 -13.46
C PRO A 59 2.89 11.87 -11.95
N ILE A 60 2.05 11.10 -11.25
CA ILE A 60 2.20 10.77 -9.83
C ILE A 60 3.20 9.63 -9.66
N ARG A 61 4.19 9.83 -8.79
CA ARG A 61 5.24 8.83 -8.52
C ARG A 61 5.24 8.45 -7.03
N PRO A 62 4.62 7.33 -6.67
CA PRO A 62 4.73 6.81 -5.32
C PRO A 62 6.18 6.47 -4.96
N THR A 63 6.56 6.71 -3.71
CA THR A 63 7.90 6.39 -3.20
C THR A 63 7.95 4.95 -2.71
N ALA A 64 8.92 4.17 -3.18
CA ALA A 64 9.14 2.81 -2.70
C ALA A 64 9.64 2.84 -1.24
N LEU A 65 8.96 2.09 -0.36
CA LEU A 65 9.29 1.99 1.06
C LEU A 65 10.04 0.70 1.41
N GLY A 66 9.80 -0.38 0.67
CA GLY A 66 10.35 -1.69 0.97
C GLY A 66 9.40 -2.82 0.57
N TRP A 67 9.34 -3.85 1.39
CA TRP A 67 8.57 -5.07 1.11
C TRP A 67 7.68 -5.46 2.28
N GLN A 68 6.51 -5.96 1.94
CA GLN A 68 5.62 -6.64 2.88
C GLN A 68 5.63 -8.13 2.59
N PHE A 69 5.67 -8.92 3.65
CA PHE A 69 5.61 -10.37 3.62
C PHE A 69 4.40 -10.86 4.40
N LEU A 70 3.71 -11.85 3.88
CA LEU A 70 2.67 -12.58 4.60
C LEU A 70 3.03 -14.05 4.66
N THR A 71 2.88 -14.62 5.84
CA THR A 71 3.00 -16.06 6.08
C THR A 71 1.98 -16.53 7.08
N ILE A 72 1.84 -17.84 7.20
CA ILE A 72 1.01 -18.49 8.22
C ILE A 72 1.93 -19.32 9.10
N ASP A 73 1.85 -19.10 10.41
CA ASP A 73 2.49 -19.96 11.38
C ASP A 73 1.46 -20.70 12.25
N SER A 74 1.92 -21.38 13.29
CA SER A 74 1.04 -22.12 14.21
C SER A 74 0.03 -21.25 14.97
N LYS A 75 0.20 -19.92 14.96
CA LYS A 75 -0.65 -18.95 15.66
C LYS A 75 -1.55 -18.15 14.70
N GLY A 76 -1.48 -18.44 13.39
CA GLY A 76 -2.26 -17.77 12.35
C GLY A 76 -1.43 -16.89 11.42
N PHE A 77 -2.08 -15.92 10.76
CA PHE A 77 -1.39 -15.02 9.84
C PHE A 77 -0.40 -14.10 10.53
N VAL A 78 0.77 -13.96 9.92
CA VAL A 78 1.84 -13.03 10.30
C VAL A 78 2.15 -12.15 9.10
N CYS A 79 2.13 -10.87 9.32
CA CYS A 79 2.59 -9.89 8.35
C CYS A 79 3.85 -9.21 8.88
N GLY A 80 4.88 -9.14 8.06
CA GLY A 80 6.08 -8.38 8.38
C GLY A 80 6.40 -7.39 7.28
N GLU A 81 7.08 -6.32 7.66
CA GLU A 81 7.57 -5.32 6.73
C GLU A 81 9.07 -5.15 6.89
N VAL A 82 9.74 -5.05 5.77
CA VAL A 82 11.15 -4.75 5.66
C VAL A 82 11.28 -3.47 4.85
N SER A 83 11.84 -2.42 5.47
CA SER A 83 12.06 -1.15 4.79
C SER A 83 13.43 -1.11 4.13
N ASN A 84 13.50 -0.45 2.98
CA ASN A 84 14.75 -0.04 2.39
C ASN A 84 15.24 1.21 3.15
N GLN A 85 16.43 1.17 3.72
CA GLN A 85 17.06 2.39 4.25
C GLN A 85 17.73 3.15 3.11
N PRO A 86 17.32 4.40 2.84
CA PRO A 86 17.89 5.16 1.72
C PRO A 86 19.38 5.49 1.89
N ASP A 87 19.88 5.50 3.14
CA ASP A 87 21.25 5.88 3.48
C ASP A 87 22.22 4.67 3.54
N ASP A 88 21.73 3.45 3.44
CA ASP A 88 22.53 2.23 3.43
C ASP A 88 22.05 1.31 2.27
N PRO A 89 22.69 1.38 1.10
CA PRO A 89 22.35 0.51 -0.02
C PRO A 89 22.65 -0.96 0.34
N GLY A 90 21.64 -1.68 0.75
CA GLY A 90 21.69 -3.04 1.29
C GLY A 90 21.36 -3.13 2.78
N GLY A 91 21.14 -2.00 3.46
CA GLY A 91 20.62 -1.93 4.82
C GLY A 91 19.11 -2.14 4.87
N GLU A 92 18.65 -3.35 4.67
CA GLU A 92 17.26 -3.73 4.88
C GLU A 92 17.02 -3.98 6.37
N VAL A 93 15.99 -3.34 6.93
CA VAL A 93 15.65 -3.46 8.35
C VAL A 93 14.22 -3.94 8.51
N ALA A 94 14.02 -4.98 9.33
CA ALA A 94 12.69 -5.38 9.73
C ALA A 94 12.05 -4.27 10.56
N THR A 95 10.96 -3.69 10.06
CA THR A 95 10.29 -2.55 10.69
C THR A 95 9.14 -2.97 11.58
N SER A 96 8.47 -4.06 11.25
CA SER A 96 7.34 -4.54 12.05
C SER A 96 7.03 -6.01 11.80
N LEU A 97 6.55 -6.67 12.85
CA LEU A 97 5.84 -7.95 12.76
C LEU A 97 4.46 -7.73 13.38
N THR A 98 3.42 -7.93 12.60
CA THR A 98 2.04 -7.67 12.99
C THR A 98 1.20 -8.93 12.88
N ARG A 99 0.27 -9.12 13.83
CA ARG A 99 -0.75 -10.18 13.85
C ARG A 99 -2.11 -9.56 14.14
N GLY A 100 -3.17 -10.24 13.81
CA GLY A 100 -4.54 -9.87 14.18
C GLY A 100 -5.41 -9.41 13.02
N THR A 101 -6.56 -8.85 13.35
CA THR A 101 -7.68 -8.59 12.41
C THR A 101 -7.33 -7.74 11.20
N ALA A 102 -6.41 -6.78 11.33
CA ALA A 102 -5.98 -5.96 10.20
C ALA A 102 -5.30 -6.79 9.09
N ILE A 103 -4.65 -7.90 9.47
CA ILE A 103 -4.01 -8.81 8.53
C ILE A 103 -5.05 -9.70 7.87
N ASP A 104 -6.06 -10.12 8.62
CA ASP A 104 -7.19 -10.88 8.06
C ASP A 104 -7.95 -10.06 7.01
N GLU A 105 -8.11 -8.76 7.23
CA GLU A 105 -8.72 -7.85 6.25
C GLU A 105 -7.85 -7.70 5.00
N CYS A 106 -6.55 -7.54 5.16
CA CYS A 106 -5.61 -7.49 4.04
C CYS A 106 -5.65 -8.80 3.22
N TRP A 107 -5.68 -9.95 3.89
CA TRP A 107 -5.78 -11.25 3.23
C TRP A 107 -7.10 -11.40 2.46
N LYS A 108 -8.22 -11.04 3.08
CA LYS A 108 -9.54 -11.07 2.40
C LYS A 108 -9.57 -10.17 1.17
N ALA A 109 -8.97 -8.99 1.27
CA ALA A 109 -8.85 -8.07 0.14
C ALA A 109 -7.99 -8.64 -0.99
N TYR A 110 -6.87 -9.30 -0.65
CA TYR A 110 -6.02 -9.97 -1.62
C TYR A 110 -6.78 -11.06 -2.37
N GLU A 111 -7.52 -11.93 -1.68
CA GLU A 111 -8.34 -12.96 -2.29
C GLU A 111 -9.47 -12.36 -3.17
N ALA A 112 -10.08 -11.26 -2.73
CA ALA A 112 -11.10 -10.57 -3.52
C ALA A 112 -10.54 -9.98 -4.82
N VAL A 113 -9.35 -9.39 -4.76
CA VAL A 113 -8.66 -8.85 -5.94
C VAL A 113 -8.31 -9.96 -6.91
N LYS A 114 -7.78 -11.09 -6.44
CA LYS A 114 -7.43 -12.25 -7.30
C LYS A 114 -8.63 -12.81 -8.08
N GLN A 115 -9.81 -12.70 -7.51
CA GLN A 115 -11.05 -13.22 -8.12
C GLN A 115 -11.82 -12.15 -8.91
N HIS A 116 -11.32 -10.90 -8.94
CA HIS A 116 -12.03 -9.82 -9.61
C HIS A 116 -12.01 -10.00 -11.14
N PRO A 117 -13.17 -9.91 -11.85
CA PRO A 117 -13.24 -10.18 -13.29
C PRO A 117 -12.27 -9.36 -14.15
N GLU A 118 -12.06 -8.07 -13.83
CA GLU A 118 -11.10 -7.25 -14.56
C GLU A 118 -9.66 -7.76 -14.37
N VAL A 119 -9.32 -8.22 -13.17
CA VAL A 119 -7.99 -8.72 -12.84
C VAL A 119 -7.73 -10.09 -13.49
N LEU A 120 -8.77 -10.90 -13.68
CA LEU A 120 -8.65 -12.20 -14.36
C LEU A 120 -8.39 -12.06 -15.86
N ASN A 121 -8.74 -10.92 -16.45
CA ASN A 121 -8.65 -10.70 -17.89
C ASN A 121 -7.41 -9.91 -18.35
N GLU A 122 -6.74 -9.23 -17.44
CA GLU A 122 -5.58 -8.38 -17.74
C GLU A 122 -4.43 -8.67 -16.78
N PRO A 123 -3.18 -8.74 -17.24
CA PRO A 123 -2.03 -8.96 -16.37
C PRO A 123 -1.68 -7.68 -15.60
N PHE A 124 -1.65 -7.78 -14.28
CA PHE A 124 -1.22 -6.71 -13.39
C PHE A 124 -0.11 -7.19 -12.46
N GLU A 125 0.85 -6.32 -12.20
CA GLU A 125 1.80 -6.48 -11.10
C GLU A 125 1.17 -5.98 -9.81
N LEU A 126 1.16 -6.81 -8.77
CA LEU A 126 0.56 -6.48 -7.49
C LEU A 126 1.55 -5.73 -6.59
N ARG A 127 1.13 -4.57 -6.11
CA ARG A 127 1.86 -3.69 -5.20
C ARG A 127 0.96 -3.25 -4.04
N ARG A 128 1.56 -2.83 -2.94
CA ARG A 128 0.84 -2.16 -1.86
C ARG A 128 1.05 -0.65 -1.93
N LEU A 129 -0.02 0.12 -1.79
CA LEU A 129 0.00 1.57 -1.80
C LEU A 129 -0.55 2.13 -0.49
N ARG A 130 0.19 3.02 0.16
CA ARG A 130 -0.20 3.69 1.40
C ARG A 130 -0.30 5.18 1.23
N ILE A 131 -1.34 5.76 1.84
CA ILE A 131 -1.49 7.20 2.02
C ILE A 131 -1.74 7.44 3.51
N SER A 132 -0.66 7.36 4.30
CA SER A 132 -0.74 7.37 5.76
C SER A 132 -1.49 8.57 6.35
N PRO A 133 -1.32 9.82 5.85
CA PRO A 133 -2.09 10.96 6.34
C PRO A 133 -3.60 10.85 6.12
N LEU A 134 -4.03 10.10 5.12
CA LEU A 134 -5.43 9.84 4.84
C LEU A 134 -5.93 8.49 5.41
N ARG A 135 -5.04 7.75 6.06
CA ARG A 135 -5.30 6.39 6.58
C ARG A 135 -5.88 5.47 5.51
N ILE A 136 -5.32 5.54 4.31
CA ILE A 136 -5.67 4.68 3.20
C ILE A 136 -4.56 3.65 3.02
N ASP A 137 -4.98 2.38 2.91
CA ASP A 137 -4.14 1.25 2.56
C ASP A 137 -4.82 0.49 1.42
N ALA A 138 -4.11 0.26 0.33
CA ALA A 138 -4.68 -0.25 -0.91
C ALA A 138 -3.74 -1.24 -1.61
N PHE A 139 -4.30 -2.11 -2.41
CA PHE A 139 -3.56 -2.78 -3.46
C PHE A 139 -3.52 -1.89 -4.71
N TRP A 140 -2.33 -1.69 -5.23
CA TRP A 140 -2.09 -1.05 -6.51
C TRP A 140 -1.78 -2.15 -7.53
N LEU A 141 -2.67 -2.30 -8.49
CA LEU A 141 -2.53 -3.21 -9.62
C LEU A 141 -1.92 -2.42 -10.75
N LYS A 142 -0.61 -2.59 -10.92
CA LYS A 142 0.17 -1.89 -11.91
C LYS A 142 0.04 -2.56 -13.26
N ALA A 143 -0.48 -1.86 -14.24
CA ALA A 143 -0.55 -2.34 -15.63
C ALA A 143 0.86 -2.46 -16.24
N LEU A 144 1.03 -3.43 -17.12
CA LEU A 144 2.30 -3.62 -17.83
C LEU A 144 2.41 -2.73 -19.09
N PRO A 145 3.61 -2.28 -19.46
CA PRO A 145 4.90 -2.52 -18.82
C PRO A 145 5.02 -1.80 -17.47
N SER A 146 5.72 -2.45 -16.51
CA SER A 146 5.84 -1.97 -15.15
C SER A 146 6.79 -0.78 -15.04
N ASP A 147 6.37 0.26 -14.35
CA ASP A 147 7.17 1.42 -13.93
C ASP A 147 6.71 1.90 -12.54
N ASP A 148 7.30 2.96 -12.02
CA ASP A 148 6.92 3.51 -10.70
C ASP A 148 5.95 4.70 -10.81
N VAL A 149 5.23 4.83 -11.91
CA VAL A 149 4.20 5.85 -12.12
C VAL A 149 2.82 5.25 -11.90
N LEU A 150 1.99 5.91 -11.11
CA LEU A 150 0.58 5.57 -11.02
C LEU A 150 -0.13 6.06 -12.28
N GLY A 151 -0.31 5.17 -13.23
CA GLY A 151 -0.77 5.46 -14.59
C GLY A 151 -2.27 5.26 -14.80
N ALA A 152 -2.80 5.78 -15.89
CA ALA A 152 -4.24 5.72 -16.19
C ALA A 152 -4.78 4.28 -16.37
N SER A 153 -3.93 3.36 -16.82
CA SER A 153 -4.30 1.95 -16.99
C SER A 153 -4.26 1.13 -15.69
N ASP A 154 -3.71 1.70 -14.63
CA ASP A 154 -3.62 1.02 -13.34
C ASP A 154 -4.98 0.93 -12.66
N ARG A 155 -5.09 -0.04 -11.73
CA ARG A 155 -6.24 -0.17 -10.83
C ARG A 155 -5.77 -0.05 -9.39
N VAL A 156 -6.66 0.44 -8.53
CA VAL A 156 -6.41 0.56 -7.10
C VAL A 156 -7.59 -0.04 -6.35
N TYR A 157 -7.29 -0.90 -5.37
CA TYR A 157 -8.29 -1.53 -4.51
C TYR A 157 -8.01 -1.17 -3.05
N PRO A 158 -8.62 -0.10 -2.52
CA PRO A 158 -8.48 0.27 -1.12
C PRO A 158 -9.18 -0.74 -0.21
N PHE A 159 -8.44 -1.33 0.74
CA PHE A 159 -8.99 -2.26 1.73
C PHE A 159 -9.06 -1.64 3.13
N VAL A 160 -8.28 -0.57 3.39
CA VAL A 160 -8.46 0.32 4.54
C VAL A 160 -8.73 1.71 4.01
N ALA A 161 -9.89 2.26 4.34
CA ALA A 161 -10.29 3.63 4.06
C ALA A 161 -11.43 4.01 5.00
N PHE A 162 -11.53 5.30 5.38
CA PHE A 162 -12.70 5.81 6.11
C PHE A 162 -13.86 6.14 5.19
N GLU A 163 -13.55 6.52 3.96
CA GLU A 163 -14.56 6.90 2.98
C GLU A 163 -15.16 5.65 2.33
N GLU A 164 -16.46 5.45 2.52
CA GLU A 164 -17.19 4.31 1.96
C GLU A 164 -17.14 4.24 0.42
N GLU A 165 -16.90 5.38 -0.24
CA GLU A 165 -16.75 5.46 -1.69
C GLU A 165 -15.50 4.72 -2.18
N LEU A 166 -14.47 4.64 -1.35
CA LEU A 166 -13.21 3.99 -1.65
C LEU A 166 -13.21 2.51 -1.24
N LYS A 167 -13.79 2.20 -0.09
CA LYS A 167 -13.58 0.92 0.59
C LYS A 167 -14.06 -0.28 -0.24
N SER A 168 -13.15 -1.24 -0.43
CA SER A 168 -13.41 -2.53 -1.07
C SER A 168 -13.98 -2.43 -2.50
N LYS A 169 -13.57 -1.42 -3.24
CA LYS A 169 -13.92 -1.23 -4.65
C LYS A 169 -12.68 -1.20 -5.52
N LEU A 170 -12.73 -1.87 -6.67
CA LEU A 170 -11.71 -1.73 -7.69
C LEU A 170 -11.98 -0.45 -8.48
N LEU A 171 -11.06 0.50 -8.41
CA LEU A 171 -11.16 1.80 -9.05
C LEU A 171 -10.09 1.95 -10.14
N SER A 172 -10.38 2.69 -11.19
CA SER A 172 -9.32 3.18 -12.07
C SER A 172 -8.40 4.13 -11.29
N ALA A 173 -7.10 4.19 -11.62
CA ALA A 173 -6.20 5.11 -10.94
C ALA A 173 -6.64 6.59 -11.07
N PRO A 174 -7.17 7.10 -12.21
CA PRO A 174 -7.72 8.44 -12.29
C PRO A 174 -8.88 8.71 -11.33
N ASP A 175 -9.83 7.76 -11.20
CA ASP A 175 -10.96 7.92 -10.28
C ASP A 175 -10.49 7.92 -8.83
N PHE A 176 -9.61 6.98 -8.48
CA PHE A 176 -8.97 6.93 -7.17
C PHE A 176 -8.24 8.25 -6.85
N LEU A 177 -7.38 8.74 -7.76
CA LEU A 177 -6.65 10.00 -7.57
C LEU A 177 -7.57 11.20 -7.41
N THR A 178 -8.70 11.22 -8.13
CA THR A 178 -9.69 12.30 -8.00
C THR A 178 -10.24 12.37 -6.57
N ILE A 179 -10.62 11.23 -5.99
CA ILE A 179 -11.15 11.17 -4.64
C ILE A 179 -10.06 11.52 -3.59
N VAL A 180 -8.89 10.89 -3.69
CA VAL A 180 -7.84 11.11 -2.67
C VAL A 180 -7.25 12.52 -2.70
N ARG A 181 -7.22 13.19 -3.86
CA ARG A 181 -6.84 14.61 -3.97
C ARG A 181 -7.84 15.53 -3.27
N GLN A 182 -9.13 15.24 -3.37
CA GLN A 182 -10.16 15.98 -2.63
C GLN A 182 -10.02 15.79 -1.12
N LEU A 183 -9.72 14.58 -0.66
CA LEU A 183 -9.47 14.28 0.74
C LEU A 183 -8.20 14.96 1.24
N ALA A 184 -7.12 14.93 0.46
CA ALA A 184 -5.87 15.60 0.78
C ALA A 184 -6.06 17.13 0.93
N ALA A 185 -6.80 17.76 0.04
CA ALA A 185 -7.11 19.19 0.13
C ALA A 185 -7.89 19.52 1.42
N LYS A 186 -8.86 18.69 1.82
CA LYS A 186 -9.58 18.84 3.09
C LYS A 186 -8.67 18.67 4.29
N ALA A 187 -7.78 17.66 4.28
CA ALA A 187 -6.85 17.38 5.38
C ALA A 187 -5.88 18.56 5.60
N ILE A 188 -5.29 19.10 4.52
CA ILE A 188 -4.37 20.25 4.59
C ILE A 188 -5.06 21.47 5.20
N VAL A 189 -6.31 21.74 4.85
CA VAL A 189 -7.08 22.87 5.39
C VAL A 189 -7.37 22.67 6.89
N GLN A 190 -7.59 21.44 7.35
CA GLN A 190 -7.85 21.15 8.75
C GLN A 190 -6.59 21.21 9.62
N GLU A 191 -5.43 20.88 9.07
CA GLU A 191 -4.13 20.96 9.77
C GLU A 191 -3.53 22.37 9.76
N ALA A 192 -4.05 23.30 8.95
CA ALA A 192 -3.60 24.68 8.97
C ALA A 192 -3.72 25.24 10.40
N PRO A 193 -2.62 25.71 11.01
CA PRO A 193 -2.56 25.98 12.44
C PRO A 193 -3.61 27.02 12.84
N ARG A 194 -4.50 26.66 13.77
CA ARG A 194 -5.39 27.59 14.49
C ARG A 194 -4.59 28.47 15.46
N HIS A 195 -3.35 28.84 15.10
CA HIS A 195 -2.53 29.77 15.86
C HIS A 195 -2.93 31.23 15.55
N ARG A 196 -4.18 31.56 15.86
CA ARG A 196 -4.42 32.92 16.30
C ARG A 196 -4.04 33.00 17.78
N VAL A 197 -2.74 33.22 18.06
CA VAL A 197 -2.32 33.71 19.36
C VAL A 197 -2.93 35.09 19.47
N GLU A 198 -4.04 35.23 20.21
CA GLU A 198 -4.48 36.52 20.66
C GLU A 198 -3.34 37.13 21.45
N PRO A 199 -2.90 38.37 21.12
CA PRO A 199 -1.89 39.05 21.90
C PRO A 199 -2.45 39.26 23.31
N LYS A 200 -1.81 38.65 24.32
CA LYS A 200 -2.13 38.92 25.73
C LYS A 200 -2.14 40.42 25.96
N PRO A 201 -3.22 41.02 26.51
CA PRO A 201 -3.24 42.43 26.81
C PRO A 201 -2.12 42.76 27.80
N ALA A 202 -1.33 43.76 27.47
CA ALA A 202 -0.22 44.22 28.29
C ALA A 202 -0.75 44.57 29.70
N ARG A 203 -0.24 43.89 30.73
CA ARG A 203 -0.50 44.18 32.13
C ARG A 203 0.07 45.57 32.43
N ASN A 204 -0.83 46.56 32.56
CA ASN A 204 -0.47 47.84 33.08
C ASN A 204 0.03 47.69 34.52
N LEU A 205 1.35 47.73 34.70
CA LEU A 205 1.95 47.95 36.00
C LEU A 205 1.74 49.43 36.37
N ARG A 206 0.59 49.72 37.03
CA ARG A 206 0.45 50.98 37.74
C ARG A 206 1.34 50.92 38.98
N SER A 207 2.34 51.77 38.98
CA SER A 207 3.15 52.15 40.14
C SER A 207 2.28 52.67 41.28
N GLU A 208 2.30 51.98 42.42
CA GLU A 208 1.91 52.57 43.69
C GLU A 208 3.14 53.28 44.33
N ARG A 209 2.97 54.55 44.58
CA ARG A 209 3.83 55.35 45.45
C ARG A 209 3.26 55.35 46.88
#